data_d8fb77da7ec6a19e2562dbdabb030ee5
#
_entry.id   d8fb77da7ec6a19e2562dbdabb030ee5
#
_cell.length_a   1.000
_cell.length_b   1.000
_cell.length_c   1.000
_cell.angle_alpha   90.00
_cell.angle_beta   90.00
_cell.angle_gamma   90.00
#
_symmetry.space_group_name_H-M   'P 1'
#
loop_
_entity.id
_entity.type
_entity.pdbx_description
1 polymer ?
#
loop_
_entity_poly.entity_id
_entity_poly.type
_entity_poly.pdbx_seq_one_letter_code
_entity_poly.pdbx_strand_id
1 'polypeptide(L)'
;VTEGVSDSTVDLEPPGCDVLVVGCGNLLRGDDGVGPVLIRHLWDRGVPVGAKLVDGGTAGMDVGFQMRGAQRVVIVDACVSQGATGAAPGTVYRVPGEELTDLPPLQGMHTHSFRWDHAIPFARWALGDACPTDITVFLIEAAAMDLGAELSDPVLAGMEQVIALIERDFLAPLRPEVDGQVDVEFTADGYLRLDAALAASRFPSDAAAAVPRDGELWMFPLRGPSSGGLLLKQRNPAGDRAVLVHPVLIQESLADGFPVGVRAAFWDDENKALRIALREQQIPPQ
;
A
#
# COMPACT_ATOMS: atom_id res chain seq x y z
N VAL A 1 -34.95 13.13 -40.87
CA VAL A 1 -34.69 12.27 -39.71
C VAL A 1 -33.19 12.25 -39.53
N THR A 2 -32.68 13.14 -38.69
CA THR A 2 -31.26 13.17 -38.28
C THR A 2 -31.19 12.41 -36.96
N GLU A 3 -30.68 11.17 -37.02
CA GLU A 3 -30.30 10.41 -35.80
C GLU A 3 -29.15 11.12 -35.13
N GLY A 4 -29.40 11.54 -33.90
CA GLY A 4 -28.38 12.14 -33.04
C GLY A 4 -27.33 11.08 -32.67
N VAL A 5 -26.09 11.30 -33.07
CA VAL A 5 -24.92 10.60 -32.54
C VAL A 5 -24.83 11.00 -31.08
N SER A 6 -25.11 10.06 -30.19
CA SER A 6 -24.84 10.24 -28.75
C SER A 6 -23.31 10.35 -28.59
N ASP A 7 -22.86 11.54 -28.29
CA ASP A 7 -21.48 11.80 -27.87
C ASP A 7 -21.23 11.12 -26.51
N SER A 8 -20.93 9.82 -26.56
CA SER A 8 -20.37 9.12 -25.39
C SER A 8 -18.91 9.52 -25.29
N THR A 9 -18.66 10.72 -24.75
CA THR A 9 -17.34 11.04 -24.20
C THR A 9 -17.07 10.02 -23.10
N VAL A 10 -16.28 9.00 -23.43
CA VAL A 10 -15.71 8.10 -22.43
C VAL A 10 -14.90 9.01 -21.51
N ASP A 11 -15.32 9.08 -20.26
CA ASP A 11 -14.65 9.86 -19.24
C ASP A 11 -13.26 9.25 -19.04
N LEU A 12 -12.24 9.84 -19.69
CA LEU A 12 -10.84 9.40 -19.65
C LEU A 12 -10.12 9.91 -18.41
N GLU A 13 -10.86 10.30 -17.39
CA GLU A 13 -10.24 10.67 -16.11
C GLU A 13 -9.59 9.44 -15.48
N PRO A 14 -8.32 9.53 -15.07
CA PRO A 14 -7.69 8.43 -14.35
C PRO A 14 -8.47 8.17 -13.06
N PRO A 15 -8.65 6.89 -12.67
CA PRO A 15 -9.35 6.58 -11.44
C PRO A 15 -8.70 7.31 -10.27
N GLY A 16 -9.50 8.04 -9.49
CA GLY A 16 -9.05 8.73 -8.29
C GLY A 16 -8.54 7.76 -7.23
N CYS A 17 -7.76 8.26 -6.28
CA CYS A 17 -7.35 7.52 -5.09
C CYS A 17 -7.47 8.42 -3.85
N ASP A 18 -7.70 7.78 -2.70
CA ASP A 18 -7.79 8.49 -1.42
C ASP A 18 -6.40 8.95 -0.96
N VAL A 19 -5.39 8.10 -1.15
CA VAL A 19 -3.99 8.39 -0.79
C VAL A 19 -3.06 8.00 -1.93
N LEU A 20 -2.26 8.96 -2.39
CA LEU A 20 -1.13 8.73 -3.28
C LEU A 20 0.18 8.85 -2.48
N VAL A 21 1.02 7.83 -2.51
CA VAL A 21 2.39 7.89 -1.95
C VAL A 21 3.39 7.81 -3.09
N VAL A 22 4.27 8.80 -3.18
CA VAL A 22 5.30 8.91 -4.22
C VAL A 22 6.68 8.90 -3.57
N GLY A 23 7.52 7.94 -3.94
CA GLY A 23 8.93 7.91 -3.55
C GLY A 23 9.80 8.50 -4.65
N CYS A 24 10.48 9.61 -4.36
CA CYS A 24 11.38 10.28 -5.28
C CYS A 24 12.84 9.91 -4.99
N GLY A 25 13.72 10.06 -5.99
CA GLY A 25 15.15 9.85 -5.86
C GLY A 25 15.74 8.90 -6.90
N ASN A 26 17.05 8.69 -6.84
CA ASN A 26 17.81 7.88 -7.80
C ASN A 26 18.41 6.64 -7.13
N LEU A 27 17.87 5.46 -7.47
CA LEU A 27 18.33 4.16 -6.96
C LEU A 27 19.84 3.87 -7.18
N LEU A 28 20.48 4.59 -8.10
CA LEU A 28 21.90 4.40 -8.40
C LEU A 28 22.83 5.27 -7.54
N ARG A 29 22.28 6.11 -6.64
CA ARG A 29 23.03 7.12 -5.92
C ARG A 29 22.92 7.02 -4.40
N GLY A 30 23.18 5.84 -3.84
CA GLY A 30 23.20 5.65 -2.40
C GLY A 30 21.90 6.13 -1.75
N ASP A 31 21.98 6.99 -0.76
CA ASP A 31 20.85 7.47 0.03
C ASP A 31 19.79 8.25 -0.76
N ASP A 32 20.15 8.76 -1.96
CA ASP A 32 19.19 9.36 -2.90
C ASP A 32 18.10 8.37 -3.35
N GLY A 33 18.36 7.07 -3.25
CA GLY A 33 17.42 6.01 -3.60
C GLY A 33 16.36 5.69 -2.52
N VAL A 34 16.34 6.39 -1.39
CA VAL A 34 15.48 6.03 -0.25
C VAL A 34 13.99 6.05 -0.59
N GLY A 35 13.51 7.03 -1.36
CA GLY A 35 12.10 7.11 -1.75
C GLY A 35 11.63 5.89 -2.55
N PRO A 36 12.25 5.56 -3.70
CA PRO A 36 11.93 4.34 -4.46
C PRO A 36 12.05 3.04 -3.65
N VAL A 37 13.05 2.92 -2.78
CA VAL A 37 13.21 1.73 -1.91
C VAL A 37 12.05 1.65 -0.91
N LEU A 38 11.67 2.77 -0.29
CA LEU A 38 10.52 2.85 0.61
C LEU A 38 9.22 2.38 -0.08
N ILE A 39 8.97 2.82 -1.32
CA ILE A 39 7.79 2.37 -2.08
C ILE A 39 7.77 0.85 -2.25
N ARG A 40 8.91 0.21 -2.54
CA ARG A 40 9.00 -1.25 -2.64
C ARG A 40 8.68 -1.94 -1.31
N HIS A 41 9.19 -1.42 -0.20
CA HIS A 41 8.87 -1.92 1.13
C HIS A 41 7.37 -1.81 1.46
N LEU A 42 6.71 -0.71 1.07
CA LEU A 42 5.26 -0.56 1.24
C LEU A 42 4.48 -1.54 0.35
N TRP A 43 4.89 -1.77 -0.91
CA TRP A 43 4.27 -2.78 -1.76
C TRP A 43 4.34 -4.17 -1.16
N ASP A 44 5.51 -4.55 -0.61
CA ASP A 44 5.70 -5.86 0.02
C ASP A 44 4.84 -6.04 1.29
N ARG A 45 4.41 -4.95 1.92
CA ARG A 45 3.48 -4.97 3.07
C ARG A 45 2.01 -4.98 2.67
N GLY A 46 1.73 -4.78 1.38
CA GLY A 46 0.40 -4.75 0.80
C GLY A 46 -0.25 -3.37 0.78
N VAL A 47 -0.89 -3.06 -0.34
CA VAL A 47 -1.48 -1.76 -0.65
C VAL A 47 -2.98 -1.82 -0.39
N PRO A 48 -3.54 -1.04 0.55
CA PRO A 48 -4.98 -1.02 0.79
C PRO A 48 -5.74 -0.43 -0.41
N VAL A 49 -7.01 -0.82 -0.54
CA VAL A 49 -7.92 -0.22 -1.53
C VAL A 49 -8.01 1.29 -1.26
N GLY A 50 -7.99 2.09 -2.32
CA GLY A 50 -7.95 3.56 -2.21
C GLY A 50 -6.54 4.14 -2.13
N ALA A 51 -5.49 3.33 -1.87
CA ALA A 51 -4.11 3.80 -1.93
C ALA A 51 -3.46 3.51 -3.29
N LYS A 52 -2.60 4.43 -3.72
CA LYS A 52 -1.74 4.28 -4.89
C LYS A 52 -0.29 4.56 -4.48
N LEU A 53 0.61 3.63 -4.77
CA LEU A 53 2.04 3.79 -4.53
C LEU A 53 2.76 3.96 -5.86
N VAL A 54 3.67 4.93 -5.95
CA VAL A 54 4.38 5.27 -7.19
C VAL A 54 5.87 5.44 -6.91
N ASP A 55 6.70 4.70 -7.62
CA ASP A 55 8.12 5.01 -7.75
C ASP A 55 8.23 6.20 -8.72
N GLY A 56 8.45 7.38 -8.17
CA GLY A 56 8.55 8.64 -8.91
C GLY A 56 9.93 8.86 -9.53
N GLY A 57 10.91 8.06 -9.13
CA GLY A 57 12.28 8.20 -9.61
C GLY A 57 12.79 9.64 -9.55
N THR A 58 13.43 10.10 -10.62
CA THR A 58 13.95 11.48 -10.75
C THR A 58 13.05 12.39 -11.61
N ALA A 59 11.86 11.90 -12.01
CA ALA A 59 10.97 12.58 -12.95
C ALA A 59 9.93 13.47 -12.24
N GLY A 60 10.37 14.56 -11.61
CA GLY A 60 9.50 15.45 -10.83
C GLY A 60 8.27 15.96 -11.59
N MET A 61 8.32 16.12 -12.92
CA MET A 61 7.17 16.53 -13.73
C MET A 61 6.10 15.45 -13.76
N ASP A 62 6.48 14.17 -13.85
CA ASP A 62 5.54 13.05 -13.80
C ASP A 62 4.88 12.96 -12.42
N VAL A 63 5.60 13.28 -11.35
CA VAL A 63 5.05 13.37 -9.98
C VAL A 63 3.86 14.35 -9.95
N GLY A 64 4.01 15.53 -10.56
CA GLY A 64 2.92 16.50 -10.66
C GLY A 64 1.67 15.96 -11.36
N PHE A 65 1.83 15.24 -12.46
CA PHE A 65 0.71 14.59 -13.17
C PHE A 65 0.08 13.44 -12.39
N GLN A 66 0.89 12.67 -11.65
CA GLN A 66 0.39 11.58 -10.81
C GLN A 66 -0.52 12.05 -9.67
N MET A 67 -0.40 13.32 -9.25
CA MET A 67 -1.24 13.89 -8.19
C MET A 67 -2.72 14.05 -8.61
N ARG A 68 -3.00 14.06 -9.91
CA ARG A 68 -4.38 14.24 -10.41
C ARG A 68 -5.31 13.15 -9.88
N GLY A 69 -6.43 13.55 -9.28
CA GLY A 69 -7.44 12.65 -8.75
C GLY A 69 -7.10 12.04 -7.37
N ALA A 70 -5.95 12.37 -6.78
CA ALA A 70 -5.64 11.99 -5.40
C ALA A 70 -6.31 12.98 -4.42
N GLN A 71 -6.86 12.47 -3.30
CA GLN A 71 -7.37 13.32 -2.23
C GLN A 71 -6.23 13.80 -1.33
N ARG A 72 -5.30 12.91 -0.99
CA ARG A 72 -4.12 13.17 -0.16
C ARG A 72 -2.87 12.69 -0.87
N VAL A 73 -1.78 13.47 -0.77
CA VAL A 73 -0.50 13.12 -1.39
C VAL A 73 0.60 13.07 -0.34
N VAL A 74 1.38 12.01 -0.37
CA VAL A 74 2.60 11.85 0.43
C VAL A 74 3.78 11.73 -0.52
N ILE A 75 4.77 12.60 -0.36
CA ILE A 75 6.03 12.55 -1.11
C ILE A 75 7.14 12.16 -0.15
N VAL A 76 8.02 11.25 -0.58
CA VAL A 76 9.21 10.85 0.19
C VAL A 76 10.44 11.04 -0.67
N ASP A 77 11.45 11.73 -0.12
CA ASP A 77 12.72 11.93 -0.80
C ASP A 77 13.88 12.03 0.22
N ALA A 78 15.11 11.93 -0.27
CA ALA A 78 16.30 12.29 0.48
C ALA A 78 16.52 13.81 0.47
N CYS A 79 17.16 14.33 1.50
CA CYS A 79 17.64 15.70 1.53
C CYS A 79 19.07 15.79 2.04
N VAL A 80 19.72 16.90 1.71
CA VAL A 80 20.99 17.29 2.30
C VAL A 80 20.81 18.70 2.85
N SER A 81 20.83 18.83 4.15
CA SER A 81 20.78 20.15 4.79
C SER A 81 22.10 20.89 4.58
N GLN A 82 22.01 22.09 4.00
CA GLN A 82 23.16 22.97 3.83
C GLN A 82 23.26 23.90 5.02
N GLY A 83 24.35 23.82 5.78
CA GLY A 83 24.63 24.80 6.83
C GLY A 83 25.41 24.26 8.04
N ALA A 84 25.81 25.17 8.94
CA ALA A 84 26.61 24.87 10.12
C ALA A 84 25.88 24.03 11.19
N THR A 85 24.62 23.72 10.99
CA THR A 85 23.76 22.89 11.87
C THR A 85 23.27 21.64 11.16
N GLY A 86 24.08 21.06 10.25
CA GLY A 86 23.71 19.85 9.52
C GLY A 86 23.11 18.81 10.47
N ALA A 87 21.91 18.36 10.18
CA ALA A 87 21.27 17.31 10.95
C ALA A 87 22.03 15.98 10.75
N ALA A 88 21.92 15.10 11.74
CA ALA A 88 22.53 13.78 11.62
C ALA A 88 21.87 13.01 10.46
N PRO A 89 22.62 12.21 9.67
CA PRO A 89 22.06 11.33 8.69
C PRO A 89 20.93 10.46 9.28
N GLY A 90 19.88 10.22 8.49
CA GLY A 90 18.68 9.49 8.92
C GLY A 90 17.67 10.34 9.68
N THR A 91 17.95 11.63 9.96
CA THR A 91 16.94 12.53 10.53
C THR A 91 15.77 12.66 9.58
N VAL A 92 14.56 12.50 10.12
CA VAL A 92 13.30 12.58 9.38
C VAL A 92 12.65 13.93 9.60
N TYR A 93 12.28 14.60 8.51
CA TYR A 93 11.48 15.81 8.51
C TYR A 93 10.10 15.51 7.92
N ARG A 94 9.06 16.08 8.52
CA ARG A 94 7.70 16.10 7.97
C ARG A 94 7.31 17.54 7.66
N VAL A 95 7.12 17.84 6.39
CA VAL A 95 6.87 19.20 5.89
C VAL A 95 5.48 19.23 5.24
N PRO A 96 4.58 20.13 5.67
CA PRO A 96 3.33 20.37 4.96
C PRO A 96 3.59 20.96 3.56
N GLY A 97 2.81 20.53 2.56
CA GLY A 97 2.97 21.04 1.20
C GLY A 97 2.78 22.54 1.06
N GLU A 98 2.07 23.16 2.00
CA GLU A 98 1.86 24.61 2.04
C GLU A 98 3.15 25.39 2.29
N GLU A 99 4.09 24.85 3.07
CA GLU A 99 5.38 25.47 3.35
C GLU A 99 6.33 25.47 2.14
N LEU A 100 6.00 24.68 1.11
CA LEU A 100 6.82 24.51 -0.10
C LEU A 100 6.35 25.38 -1.27
N THR A 101 5.45 26.33 -1.02
CA THR A 101 4.85 27.18 -2.08
C THR A 101 5.71 28.35 -2.52
N ASP A 102 6.65 28.78 -1.71
CA ASP A 102 7.46 29.98 -1.95
C ASP A 102 8.75 29.71 -2.77
N LEU A 103 8.78 28.59 -3.50
CA LEU A 103 9.89 28.30 -4.40
C LEU A 103 9.89 29.25 -5.59
N PRO A 104 11.06 29.76 -6.00
CA PRO A 104 11.15 30.74 -7.10
C PRO A 104 10.60 30.14 -8.39
N PRO A 105 9.97 30.97 -9.26
CA PRO A 105 9.40 30.51 -10.51
C PRO A 105 10.46 29.86 -11.41
N LEU A 106 10.04 28.86 -12.18
CA LEU A 106 10.81 27.97 -13.04
C LEU A 106 11.62 28.64 -14.16
N GLN A 107 12.35 29.73 -13.89
CA GLN A 107 13.15 30.40 -14.90
C GLN A 107 14.42 29.59 -15.23
N GLY A 108 14.51 29.10 -16.46
CA GLY A 108 15.71 28.44 -16.99
C GLY A 108 15.85 26.97 -16.67
N MET A 109 14.81 26.28 -16.25
CA MET A 109 14.86 24.86 -15.95
C MET A 109 14.74 23.98 -17.19
N HIS A 110 15.65 23.03 -17.30
CA HIS A 110 15.55 21.91 -18.24
C HIS A 110 14.81 20.75 -17.58
N THR A 111 14.07 19.98 -18.36
CA THR A 111 13.28 18.81 -17.89
C THR A 111 14.07 17.81 -17.05
N HIS A 112 15.39 17.76 -17.22
CA HIS A 112 16.32 16.87 -16.50
C HIS A 112 16.75 17.38 -15.12
N SER A 113 16.39 18.61 -14.74
CA SER A 113 16.67 19.20 -13.41
C SER A 113 15.40 19.46 -12.61
N PHE A 114 14.29 18.87 -13.03
CA PHE A 114 12.98 19.04 -12.41
C PHE A 114 12.87 18.08 -11.20
N ARG A 115 13.02 18.62 -10.00
CA ARG A 115 12.94 17.87 -8.74
C ARG A 115 11.50 17.85 -8.22
N TRP A 116 11.24 17.03 -7.19
CA TRP A 116 9.93 16.94 -6.55
C TRP A 116 9.47 18.28 -5.95
N ASP A 117 10.37 19.11 -5.45
CA ASP A 117 10.07 20.45 -4.91
C ASP A 117 9.48 21.39 -5.97
N HIS A 118 9.78 21.16 -7.23
CA HIS A 118 9.13 21.85 -8.35
C HIS A 118 7.84 21.16 -8.80
N ALA A 119 7.63 19.89 -8.43
CA ALA A 119 6.44 19.13 -8.80
C ALA A 119 5.17 19.73 -8.21
N ILE A 120 5.21 20.24 -6.96
CA ILE A 120 4.06 20.84 -6.29
C ILE A 120 3.62 22.14 -6.98
N PRO A 121 4.49 23.14 -7.18
CA PRO A 121 4.13 24.34 -7.96
C PRO A 121 3.66 24.03 -9.38
N PHE A 122 4.30 23.05 -10.04
CA PHE A 122 3.90 22.59 -11.37
C PHE A 122 2.50 21.96 -11.34
N ALA A 123 2.22 21.07 -10.39
CA ALA A 123 0.92 20.44 -10.24
C ALA A 123 -0.18 21.49 -10.01
N ARG A 124 0.07 22.47 -9.16
CA ARG A 124 -0.86 23.59 -8.93
C ARG A 124 -1.14 24.40 -10.20
N TRP A 125 -0.11 24.69 -10.98
CA TRP A 125 -0.27 25.38 -12.25
C TRP A 125 -1.00 24.51 -13.30
N ALA A 126 -0.63 23.24 -13.43
CA ALA A 126 -1.15 22.35 -14.47
C ALA A 126 -2.56 21.81 -14.17
N LEU A 127 -2.87 21.53 -12.90
CA LEU A 127 -4.11 20.92 -12.47
C LEU A 127 -5.14 21.95 -11.97
N GLY A 128 -4.71 23.18 -11.63
CA GLY A 128 -5.60 24.21 -11.10
C GLY A 128 -6.38 23.71 -9.87
N ASP A 129 -7.70 23.83 -9.93
CA ASP A 129 -8.61 23.40 -8.85
C ASP A 129 -8.63 21.87 -8.61
N ALA A 130 -8.14 21.08 -9.56
CA ALA A 130 -8.00 19.64 -9.43
C ALA A 130 -6.70 19.22 -8.70
N CYS A 131 -5.85 20.16 -8.30
CA CYS A 131 -4.65 19.87 -7.53
C CYS A 131 -5.00 19.55 -6.08
N PRO A 132 -4.49 18.44 -5.51
CA PRO A 132 -4.68 18.13 -4.10
C PRO A 132 -4.17 19.24 -3.19
N THR A 133 -4.91 19.53 -2.12
CA THR A 133 -4.51 20.49 -1.08
C THR A 133 -3.83 19.84 0.10
N ASP A 134 -4.16 18.59 0.41
CA ASP A 134 -3.53 17.81 1.49
C ASP A 134 -2.28 17.11 0.96
N ILE A 135 -1.13 17.81 1.04
CA ILE A 135 0.17 17.30 0.62
C ILE A 135 1.10 17.26 1.83
N THR A 136 1.68 16.10 2.10
CA THR A 136 2.72 15.91 3.12
C THR A 136 4.01 15.44 2.47
N VAL A 137 5.14 16.04 2.82
CA VAL A 137 6.47 15.63 2.35
C VAL A 137 7.28 15.11 3.51
N PHE A 138 7.82 13.90 3.37
CA PHE A 138 8.83 13.34 4.26
C PHE A 138 10.20 13.46 3.59
N LEU A 139 11.13 14.08 4.29
CA LEU A 139 12.52 14.16 3.86
C LEU A 139 13.40 13.41 4.85
N ILE A 140 14.37 12.66 4.33
CA ILE A 140 15.32 11.90 5.14
C ILE A 140 16.71 12.44 4.87
N GLU A 141 17.42 12.89 5.90
CA GLU A 141 18.76 13.44 5.80
C GLU A 141 19.73 12.36 5.33
N ALA A 142 20.36 12.56 4.16
CA ALA A 142 21.29 11.63 3.56
C ALA A 142 22.68 11.70 4.22
N ALA A 143 23.38 10.57 4.28
CA ALA A 143 24.79 10.50 4.64
C ALA A 143 25.69 10.63 3.41
N ALA A 144 25.34 9.94 2.31
CA ALA A 144 26.12 9.89 1.08
C ALA A 144 25.22 9.62 -0.13
N MET A 145 25.55 10.28 -1.24
CA MET A 145 24.83 10.13 -2.53
C MET A 145 25.80 9.69 -3.64
N ASP A 146 26.73 8.80 -3.32
CA ASP A 146 27.73 8.30 -4.27
C ASP A 146 27.11 7.31 -5.25
N LEU A 147 27.57 7.35 -6.50
CA LEU A 147 27.10 6.44 -7.53
C LEU A 147 27.48 5.00 -7.20
N GLY A 148 26.51 4.10 -7.22
CA GLY A 148 26.70 2.67 -6.96
C GLY A 148 26.77 2.31 -5.46
N ALA A 149 26.64 3.27 -4.56
CA ALA A 149 26.52 3.00 -3.13
C ALA A 149 25.12 2.42 -2.78
N GLU A 150 25.06 1.66 -1.71
CA GLU A 150 23.80 1.22 -1.08
C GLU A 150 23.28 2.30 -0.12
N LEU A 151 22.04 2.15 0.36
CA LEU A 151 21.52 2.99 1.41
C LEU A 151 22.33 2.81 2.70
N SER A 152 22.69 3.91 3.35
CA SER A 152 23.39 3.88 4.62
C SER A 152 22.48 3.43 5.77
N ASP A 153 23.05 2.80 6.81
CA ASP A 153 22.30 2.32 7.98
C ASP A 153 21.44 3.42 8.65
N PRO A 154 21.93 4.69 8.85
CA PRO A 154 21.09 5.74 9.40
C PRO A 154 19.89 6.05 8.53
N VAL A 155 20.04 6.07 7.19
CA VAL A 155 18.94 6.34 6.26
C VAL A 155 17.96 5.17 6.21
N LEU A 156 18.42 3.92 6.30
CA LEU A 156 17.54 2.75 6.45
C LEU A 156 16.68 2.86 7.73
N ALA A 157 17.26 3.30 8.86
CA ALA A 157 16.51 3.50 10.09
C ALA A 157 15.49 4.64 9.96
N GLY A 158 15.85 5.75 9.32
CA GLY A 158 14.93 6.86 9.00
C GLY A 158 13.81 6.43 8.06
N MET A 159 14.12 5.61 7.06
CA MET A 159 13.14 5.05 6.12
C MET A 159 12.10 4.18 6.85
N GLU A 160 12.51 3.31 7.75
CA GLU A 160 11.57 2.48 8.54
C GLU A 160 10.69 3.35 9.44
N GLN A 161 11.21 4.46 9.99
CA GLN A 161 10.41 5.42 10.73
C GLN A 161 9.36 6.09 9.84
N VAL A 162 9.72 6.51 8.63
CA VAL A 162 8.78 7.11 7.66
C VAL A 162 7.73 6.09 7.23
N ILE A 163 8.12 4.84 6.98
CA ILE A 163 7.17 3.75 6.66
C ILE A 163 6.14 3.61 7.78
N ALA A 164 6.58 3.57 9.04
CA ALA A 164 5.66 3.46 10.18
C ALA A 164 4.69 4.66 10.29
N LEU A 165 5.16 5.87 9.98
CA LEU A 165 4.33 7.08 9.93
C LEU A 165 3.30 7.01 8.78
N ILE A 166 3.71 6.61 7.59
CA ILE A 166 2.83 6.46 6.43
C ILE A 166 1.76 5.39 6.70
N GLU A 167 2.17 4.23 7.20
CA GLU A 167 1.24 3.16 7.57
C GLU A 167 0.20 3.65 8.58
N ARG A 168 0.62 4.29 9.67
CA ARG A 168 -0.27 4.74 10.73
C ARG A 168 -1.23 5.85 10.27
N ASP A 169 -0.70 6.91 9.62
CA ASP A 169 -1.42 8.17 9.40
C ASP A 169 -2.21 8.18 8.08
N PHE A 170 -1.80 7.36 7.10
CA PHE A 170 -2.33 7.42 5.75
C PHE A 170 -2.93 6.10 5.26
N LEU A 171 -2.28 4.96 5.50
CA LEU A 171 -2.72 3.69 4.94
C LEU A 171 -3.64 2.91 5.88
N ALA A 172 -3.38 2.91 7.19
CA ALA A 172 -4.25 2.23 8.17
C ALA A 172 -5.70 2.75 8.13
N PRO A 173 -5.98 4.06 8.00
CA PRO A 173 -7.35 4.55 7.88
C PRO A 173 -8.12 4.05 6.65
N LEU A 174 -7.42 3.59 5.61
CA LEU A 174 -8.04 3.03 4.40
C LEU A 174 -8.40 1.54 4.55
N ARG A 175 -7.85 0.87 5.56
CA ARG A 175 -8.15 -0.54 5.82
C ARG A 175 -9.45 -0.62 6.58
N PRO A 176 -10.46 -1.38 6.07
CA PRO A 176 -11.70 -1.55 6.80
C PRO A 176 -11.42 -2.19 8.15
N GLU A 177 -12.05 -1.67 9.21
CA GLU A 177 -12.04 -2.31 10.51
C GLU A 177 -12.91 -3.57 10.43
N VAL A 178 -12.32 -4.71 10.74
CA VAL A 178 -13.00 -5.99 10.84
C VAL A 178 -12.78 -6.50 12.27
N ASP A 179 -13.75 -6.20 13.12
CA ASP A 179 -13.74 -6.61 14.52
C ASP A 179 -14.71 -7.78 14.78
N GLY A 180 -14.32 -8.60 15.74
CA GLY A 180 -15.15 -9.71 16.20
C GLY A 180 -15.14 -10.93 15.30
N GLN A 181 -16.23 -11.70 15.41
CA GLN A 181 -16.46 -12.90 14.60
C GLN A 181 -16.93 -12.50 13.21
N VAL A 182 -16.35 -13.11 12.19
CA VAL A 182 -16.72 -12.97 10.77
C VAL A 182 -17.10 -14.33 10.20
N ASP A 183 -17.89 -14.33 9.15
CA ASP A 183 -18.25 -15.55 8.44
C ASP A 183 -17.34 -15.72 7.19
N VAL A 184 -16.84 -16.94 7.00
CA VAL A 184 -16.09 -17.34 5.81
C VAL A 184 -16.74 -18.59 5.22
N GLU A 185 -16.57 -18.86 3.92
CA GLU A 185 -17.22 -19.98 3.25
C GLU A 185 -16.21 -20.96 2.69
N PHE A 186 -16.28 -22.22 3.10
CA PHE A 186 -15.60 -23.31 2.41
C PHE A 186 -16.48 -23.83 1.25
N THR A 187 -15.95 -23.83 0.06
CA THR A 187 -16.66 -24.31 -1.14
C THR A 187 -16.36 -25.77 -1.42
N ALA A 188 -17.27 -26.47 -2.08
CA ALA A 188 -17.13 -27.89 -2.41
C ALA A 188 -15.93 -28.20 -3.33
N ASP A 189 -15.45 -27.20 -4.08
CA ASP A 189 -14.28 -27.26 -4.94
C ASP A 189 -12.96 -26.94 -4.23
N GLY A 190 -13.00 -26.83 -2.90
CA GLY A 190 -11.81 -26.77 -2.06
C GLY A 190 -11.26 -25.39 -1.76
N TYR A 191 -12.03 -24.33 -2.06
CA TYR A 191 -11.62 -22.98 -1.74
C TYR A 191 -12.21 -22.49 -0.43
N LEU A 192 -11.50 -21.60 0.22
CA LEU A 192 -12.00 -20.71 1.26
C LEU A 192 -12.27 -19.34 0.66
N ARG A 193 -13.48 -18.81 0.85
CA ARG A 193 -13.90 -17.47 0.41
C ARG A 193 -13.88 -16.51 1.59
N LEU A 194 -13.32 -15.34 1.34
CA LEU A 194 -13.25 -14.21 2.26
C LEU A 194 -13.95 -13.02 1.59
N ASP A 195 -14.74 -12.27 2.35
CA ASP A 195 -15.30 -11.02 1.85
C ASP A 195 -14.19 -9.97 1.60
N ALA A 196 -14.54 -8.93 0.86
CA ALA A 196 -13.60 -7.88 0.48
C ALA A 196 -13.02 -7.13 1.67
N ALA A 197 -13.83 -6.87 2.72
CA ALA A 197 -13.40 -6.13 3.91
C ALA A 197 -12.38 -6.93 4.72
N LEU A 198 -12.67 -8.22 4.99
CA LEU A 198 -11.76 -9.12 5.68
C LEU A 198 -10.46 -9.30 4.89
N ALA A 199 -10.55 -9.52 3.57
CA ALA A 199 -9.38 -9.71 2.73
C ALA A 199 -8.49 -8.46 2.71
N ALA A 200 -9.06 -7.28 2.50
CA ALA A 200 -8.33 -6.02 2.46
C ALA A 200 -7.71 -5.66 3.83
N SER A 201 -8.43 -5.93 4.93
CA SER A 201 -7.97 -5.63 6.28
C SER A 201 -6.85 -6.55 6.74
N ARG A 202 -6.97 -7.87 6.51
CA ARG A 202 -6.11 -8.88 7.14
C ARG A 202 -5.10 -9.51 6.18
N PHE A 203 -5.34 -9.46 4.86
CA PHE A 203 -4.47 -10.05 3.83
C PHE A 203 -4.14 -9.06 2.70
N PRO A 204 -3.61 -7.88 3.02
CA PRO A 204 -3.43 -6.79 2.04
C PRO A 204 -2.47 -7.13 0.89
N SER A 205 -1.61 -8.14 1.06
CA SER A 205 -0.68 -8.62 0.02
C SER A 205 -1.24 -9.73 -0.85
N ASP A 206 -2.51 -10.14 -0.64
CA ASP A 206 -3.15 -11.28 -1.31
C ASP A 206 -2.36 -12.60 -1.18
N ALA A 207 -1.57 -12.77 -0.11
CA ALA A 207 -0.76 -13.96 0.16
C ALA A 207 -0.90 -14.39 1.63
N ALA A 208 -1.03 -15.70 1.86
CA ALA A 208 -1.18 -16.28 3.19
C ALA A 208 -0.46 -17.63 3.32
N ALA A 209 0.02 -17.93 4.52
CA ALA A 209 0.29 -19.29 4.94
C ALA A 209 -0.96 -19.85 5.63
N ALA A 210 -1.26 -21.12 5.42
CA ALA A 210 -2.39 -21.79 6.05
C ALA A 210 -1.90 -23.03 6.80
N VAL A 211 -2.26 -23.17 8.08
CA VAL A 211 -1.83 -24.26 8.94
C VAL A 211 -3.04 -24.81 9.70
N PRO A 212 -3.43 -26.07 9.47
CA PRO A 212 -4.42 -26.73 10.30
C PRO A 212 -3.85 -26.97 11.70
N ARG A 213 -4.61 -26.64 12.72
CA ARG A 213 -4.20 -26.83 14.11
C ARG A 213 -5.42 -26.94 15.03
N ASP A 214 -5.47 -27.94 15.90
CA ASP A 214 -6.44 -28.08 16.97
C ASP A 214 -7.93 -27.99 16.52
N GLY A 215 -8.24 -28.49 15.30
CA GLY A 215 -9.59 -28.41 14.73
C GLY A 215 -9.96 -27.07 14.10
N GLU A 216 -8.98 -26.21 13.92
CA GLU A 216 -9.10 -24.92 13.23
C GLU A 216 -8.13 -24.85 12.03
N LEU A 217 -8.44 -23.97 11.07
CA LEU A 217 -7.50 -23.53 10.05
C LEU A 217 -6.99 -22.15 10.47
N TRP A 218 -5.69 -22.04 10.67
CA TRP A 218 -5.01 -20.79 10.96
C TRP A 218 -4.40 -20.23 9.70
N MET A 219 -4.75 -18.98 9.34
CA MET A 219 -4.23 -18.29 8.17
C MET A 219 -3.41 -17.07 8.60
N PHE A 220 -2.15 -17.08 8.23
CA PHE A 220 -1.20 -16.01 8.53
C PHE A 220 -0.97 -15.16 7.28
N PRO A 221 -1.14 -13.83 7.32
CA PRO A 221 -0.78 -12.98 6.20
C PRO A 221 0.73 -13.03 5.94
N LEU A 222 1.10 -13.11 4.68
CA LEU A 222 2.50 -13.03 4.24
C LEU A 222 2.79 -11.63 3.68
N ARG A 223 4.07 -11.25 3.65
CA ARG A 223 4.49 -9.92 3.15
C ARG A 223 4.28 -9.73 1.65
N GLY A 224 4.15 -10.83 0.90
CA GLY A 224 3.90 -10.78 -0.54
C GLY A 224 3.96 -12.16 -1.17
N PRO A 225 3.58 -12.28 -2.46
CA PRO A 225 3.57 -13.55 -3.19
C PRO A 225 4.95 -14.21 -3.29
N SER A 226 6.02 -13.43 -3.27
CA SER A 226 7.42 -13.92 -3.27
C SER A 226 7.82 -14.64 -1.98
N SER A 227 7.05 -14.47 -0.91
CA SER A 227 7.29 -15.19 0.37
C SER A 227 6.84 -16.66 0.33
N GLY A 228 6.31 -17.12 -0.79
CA GLY A 228 5.67 -18.44 -0.93
C GLY A 228 4.26 -18.44 -0.33
N GLY A 229 3.70 -19.63 -0.10
CA GLY A 229 2.36 -19.78 0.48
C GLY A 229 1.24 -19.80 -0.55
N LEU A 230 0.02 -19.53 -0.08
CA LEU A 230 -1.20 -19.58 -0.87
C LEU A 230 -1.55 -18.17 -1.36
N LEU A 231 -2.04 -18.06 -2.60
CA LEU A 231 -2.51 -16.80 -3.17
C LEU A 231 -4.02 -16.65 -3.00
N LEU A 232 -4.42 -15.50 -2.51
CA LEU A 232 -5.82 -15.07 -2.46
C LEU A 232 -6.16 -14.41 -3.79
N LYS A 233 -7.00 -15.07 -4.59
CA LYS A 233 -7.39 -14.57 -5.92
C LYS A 233 -8.70 -13.80 -5.85
N GLN A 234 -8.74 -12.61 -6.42
CA GLN A 234 -9.98 -11.84 -6.53
C GLN A 234 -11.03 -12.58 -7.35
N ARG A 235 -12.27 -12.60 -6.85
CA ARG A 235 -13.39 -13.35 -7.42
C ARG A 235 -14.42 -12.48 -8.12
N ASN A 236 -14.54 -11.21 -7.70
CA ASN A 236 -15.52 -10.28 -8.23
C ASN A 236 -15.02 -8.83 -8.15
N PRO A 237 -15.70 -7.89 -8.80
CA PRO A 237 -15.36 -6.46 -8.74
C PRO A 237 -15.47 -5.85 -7.33
N ALA A 238 -16.27 -6.45 -6.42
CA ALA A 238 -16.40 -5.99 -5.04
C ALA A 238 -15.12 -6.23 -4.21
N GLY A 239 -14.24 -7.13 -4.68
CA GLY A 239 -12.97 -7.38 -4.03
C GLY A 239 -12.91 -8.65 -3.18
N ASP A 240 -13.96 -9.50 -3.20
CA ASP A 240 -13.92 -10.79 -2.51
C ASP A 240 -12.77 -11.65 -3.00
N ARG A 241 -12.20 -12.42 -2.10
CA ARG A 241 -11.05 -13.31 -2.38
C ARG A 241 -11.43 -14.77 -2.19
N ALA A 242 -10.72 -15.63 -2.92
CA ALA A 242 -10.72 -17.07 -2.67
C ALA A 242 -9.31 -17.62 -2.67
N VAL A 243 -9.05 -18.53 -1.75
CA VAL A 243 -7.77 -19.23 -1.60
C VAL A 243 -8.00 -20.74 -1.60
N LEU A 244 -7.18 -21.47 -2.38
CA LEU A 244 -7.29 -22.91 -2.45
C LEU A 244 -6.67 -23.53 -1.20
N VAL A 245 -7.48 -24.06 -0.29
CA VAL A 245 -7.03 -24.64 0.99
C VAL A 245 -7.15 -26.15 1.04
N HIS A 246 -7.83 -26.76 0.08
CA HIS A 246 -8.01 -28.21 0.01
C HIS A 246 -6.70 -29.03 0.13
N PRO A 247 -5.60 -28.70 -0.57
CA PRO A 247 -4.36 -29.43 -0.44
C PRO A 247 -3.75 -29.40 0.96
N VAL A 248 -4.00 -28.32 1.71
CA VAL A 248 -3.51 -28.15 3.08
C VAL A 248 -4.31 -29.01 4.05
N LEU A 249 -5.64 -29.07 3.88
CA LEU A 249 -6.55 -29.78 4.78
C LEU A 249 -6.58 -31.30 4.55
N ILE A 250 -6.31 -31.78 3.33
CA ILE A 250 -6.23 -33.24 3.05
C ILE A 250 -5.12 -33.93 3.86
N GLN A 251 -4.01 -33.23 4.13
CA GLN A 251 -2.88 -33.82 4.86
C GLN A 251 -3.19 -34.14 6.31
N GLU A 252 -4.24 -33.54 6.88
CA GLU A 252 -4.62 -33.68 8.28
C GLU A 252 -5.60 -34.82 8.58
N SER A 253 -5.97 -35.66 7.60
CA SER A 253 -6.91 -36.77 7.80
C SER A 253 -8.15 -36.34 8.62
N LEU A 254 -8.85 -35.31 8.16
CA LEU A 254 -10.06 -34.84 8.83
C LEU A 254 -11.09 -35.97 8.91
N ALA A 255 -11.44 -36.39 10.13
CA ALA A 255 -12.32 -37.52 10.38
C ALA A 255 -13.72 -37.33 9.72
N ASP A 256 -14.14 -36.09 9.52
CA ASP A 256 -15.45 -35.70 8.99
C ASP A 256 -15.40 -35.25 7.51
N GLY A 257 -14.24 -35.40 6.83
CA GLY A 257 -14.04 -34.97 5.46
C GLY A 257 -13.72 -33.46 5.34
N PHE A 258 -13.67 -32.97 4.09
CA PHE A 258 -13.41 -31.55 3.83
C PHE A 258 -14.59 -30.68 4.28
N PRO A 259 -14.36 -29.59 5.04
CA PRO A 259 -15.43 -28.71 5.47
C PRO A 259 -16.06 -28.00 4.27
N VAL A 260 -17.39 -27.98 4.21
CA VAL A 260 -18.15 -27.22 3.21
C VAL A 260 -19.16 -26.33 3.91
N GLY A 261 -19.39 -25.14 3.36
CA GLY A 261 -20.36 -24.18 3.90
C GLY A 261 -19.70 -23.08 4.75
N VAL A 262 -20.55 -22.28 5.37
CA VAL A 262 -20.14 -21.12 6.16
C VAL A 262 -19.56 -21.57 7.49
N ARG A 263 -18.47 -20.93 7.90
CA ARG A 263 -17.80 -21.14 9.19
C ARG A 263 -17.50 -19.82 9.86
N ALA A 264 -17.58 -19.82 11.18
CA ALA A 264 -17.10 -18.71 12.00
C ALA A 264 -15.58 -18.62 11.97
N ALA A 265 -15.10 -17.41 11.81
CA ALA A 265 -13.70 -17.06 11.89
C ALA A 265 -13.50 -15.85 12.79
N PHE A 266 -12.35 -15.71 13.41
CA PHE A 266 -12.00 -14.55 14.20
C PHE A 266 -10.51 -14.25 14.07
N TRP A 267 -10.19 -12.97 14.19
CA TRP A 267 -8.80 -12.52 14.12
C TRP A 267 -8.14 -12.65 15.50
N ASP A 268 -7.01 -13.35 15.54
CA ASP A 268 -6.17 -13.51 16.73
C ASP A 268 -5.05 -12.45 16.67
N ASP A 269 -5.17 -11.42 17.49
CA ASP A 269 -4.24 -10.31 17.50
C ASP A 269 -2.86 -10.67 18.10
N GLU A 270 -2.80 -11.65 18.98
CA GLU A 270 -1.54 -12.11 19.58
C GLU A 270 -0.71 -12.85 18.52
N ASN A 271 -1.34 -13.75 17.78
CA ASN A 271 -0.66 -14.56 16.77
C ASN A 271 -0.68 -13.95 15.36
N LYS A 272 -1.40 -12.82 15.15
CA LYS A 272 -1.61 -12.19 13.85
C LYS A 272 -2.12 -13.15 12.79
N ALA A 273 -3.14 -13.92 13.13
CA ALA A 273 -3.73 -14.96 12.31
C ALA A 273 -5.25 -14.91 12.29
N LEU A 274 -5.84 -15.26 11.16
CA LEU A 274 -7.27 -15.56 11.06
C LEU A 274 -7.48 -17.02 11.45
N ARG A 275 -8.25 -17.26 12.51
CA ARG A 275 -8.59 -18.59 13.00
C ARG A 275 -9.99 -18.95 12.53
N ILE A 276 -10.14 -20.10 11.89
CA ILE A 276 -11.37 -20.54 11.23
C ILE A 276 -11.75 -21.90 11.77
N ALA A 277 -12.92 -22.07 12.34
CA ALA A 277 -13.44 -23.34 12.82
C ALA A 277 -13.64 -24.32 11.65
N LEU A 278 -13.06 -25.51 11.72
CA LEU A 278 -13.25 -26.55 10.71
C LEU A 278 -14.52 -27.37 10.91
N ARG A 279 -15.04 -27.41 12.15
CA ARG A 279 -16.30 -28.08 12.49
C ARG A 279 -17.42 -27.06 12.64
N GLU A 280 -18.64 -27.46 12.31
CA GLU A 280 -19.82 -26.65 12.66
C GLU A 280 -19.90 -26.51 14.19
N GLN A 281 -19.94 -25.27 14.68
CA GLN A 281 -20.29 -25.03 16.07
C GLN A 281 -21.77 -25.45 16.22
N GLN A 282 -22.01 -26.53 16.92
CA GLN A 282 -23.38 -26.84 17.39
C GLN A 282 -23.77 -25.70 18.34
N ILE A 283 -24.64 -24.81 17.90
CA ILE A 283 -25.31 -23.86 18.80
C ILE A 283 -26.11 -24.70 19.76
N PRO A 284 -25.84 -24.68 21.08
CA PRO A 284 -26.68 -25.41 22.01
C PRO A 284 -28.12 -24.90 21.89
N PRO A 285 -29.13 -25.78 21.87
CA PRO A 285 -30.52 -25.35 21.84
C PRO A 285 -30.81 -24.47 23.07
N GLN A 286 -31.46 -23.32 22.84
CA GLN A 286 -31.91 -22.40 23.88
C GLN A 286 -32.99 -23.03 24.76
#